data_2393f1f593e05cb722e266aaf494b3b1
#
_entry.id   2393f1f593e05cb722e266aaf494b3b1
#
_cell.length_a   1.000
_cell.length_b   1.000
_cell.length_c   1.000
_cell.angle_alpha   90.00
_cell.angle_beta   90.00
_cell.angle_gamma   90.00
#
_symmetry.space_group_name_H-M   'P 1'
#
loop_
_entity.id
_entity.type
_entity.pdbx_description
1 polymer ?
#
loop_
_entity_poly.entity_id
_entity_poly.type
_entity_poly.pdbx_seq_one_letter_code
_entity_poly.pdbx_strand_id
1 'polypeptide(L)'
;MAAFLPNMETAVSFLMDGQPMIGEQVAVFGQGVVGLLTTSLLAQMPLASLVTVDAYPLRREWSQRRGAHASLAPMRPDVAAELRERLQERQGEDQPQRPFAGADLVYELSGNPAALDMAIELMGFNGRILIGSWYGSKRANLNLGGKFHRSQIQLISSQVSHLAPRWQGRWSKKRRMAVAWEMLAKVQPQQLITHRFPLAQAAQAYELIDLRPETAVQVVFSYDA
;
A
#
# COMPACT_ATOMS: atom_id res chain seq x y z
N MET A 1 1.99 9.17 -18.90
CA MET A 1 0.94 8.32 -18.29
C MET A 1 1.23 6.83 -18.49
N ALA A 2 1.56 6.35 -19.68
CA ALA A 2 1.86 4.93 -19.93
C ALA A 2 3.00 4.33 -19.08
N ALA A 3 4.00 5.13 -18.69
CA ALA A 3 5.09 4.69 -17.81
C ALA A 3 4.62 4.13 -16.45
N PHE A 4 3.41 4.46 -16.02
CA PHE A 4 2.82 3.95 -14.77
C PHE A 4 2.00 2.65 -14.95
N LEU A 5 1.83 2.16 -16.18
CA LEU A 5 0.95 1.03 -16.46
C LEU A 5 1.32 -0.25 -15.67
N PRO A 6 2.59 -0.67 -15.58
CA PRO A 6 2.96 -1.84 -14.79
C PRO A 6 2.66 -1.67 -13.29
N ASN A 7 2.90 -0.46 -12.77
CA ASN A 7 2.65 -0.14 -11.37
C ASN A 7 1.13 -0.07 -11.07
N MET A 8 0.33 0.46 -12.00
CA MET A 8 -1.13 0.49 -11.87
C MET A 8 -1.72 -0.91 -11.97
N GLU A 9 -1.22 -1.76 -12.87
CA GLU A 9 -1.63 -3.15 -12.94
C GLU A 9 -1.37 -3.89 -11.62
N THR A 10 -0.23 -3.62 -11.00
CA THR A 10 0.11 -4.15 -9.67
C THR A 10 -0.87 -3.65 -8.60
N ALA A 11 -1.16 -2.35 -8.57
CA ALA A 11 -2.13 -1.78 -7.63
C ALA A 11 -3.54 -2.39 -7.82
N VAL A 12 -4.00 -2.56 -9.06
CA VAL A 12 -5.27 -3.25 -9.36
C VAL A 12 -5.25 -4.69 -8.85
N SER A 13 -4.14 -5.43 -9.05
CA SER A 13 -3.99 -6.79 -8.49
C SER A 13 -4.11 -6.80 -6.97
N PHE A 14 -3.52 -5.84 -6.28
CA PHE A 14 -3.59 -5.73 -4.83
C PHE A 14 -5.03 -5.55 -4.35
N LEU A 15 -5.83 -4.68 -5.01
CA LEU A 15 -7.24 -4.55 -4.65
C LEU A 15 -8.04 -5.83 -4.95
N MET A 16 -7.74 -6.49 -6.06
CA MET A 16 -8.37 -7.79 -6.38
C MET A 16 -8.08 -8.83 -5.30
N ASP A 17 -6.83 -8.94 -4.86
CA ASP A 17 -6.40 -9.96 -3.89
C ASP A 17 -6.76 -9.59 -2.45
N GLY A 18 -6.70 -8.31 -2.09
CA GLY A 18 -7.07 -7.80 -0.77
C GLY A 18 -8.57 -7.74 -0.55
N GLN A 19 -9.37 -7.60 -1.62
CA GLN A 19 -10.83 -7.52 -1.56
C GLN A 19 -11.36 -6.53 -0.50
N PRO A 20 -10.97 -5.24 -0.58
CA PRO A 20 -11.47 -4.25 0.38
C PRO A 20 -12.98 -4.14 0.29
N MET A 21 -13.63 -4.01 1.44
CA MET A 21 -15.09 -3.90 1.56
C MET A 21 -15.50 -2.51 2.06
N ILE A 22 -16.76 -2.17 1.78
CA ILE A 22 -17.38 -0.94 2.30
C ILE A 22 -17.32 -0.93 3.82
N GLY A 23 -16.91 0.19 4.41
CA GLY A 23 -16.85 0.38 5.85
C GLY A 23 -15.62 -0.21 6.54
N GLU A 24 -14.69 -0.82 5.80
CA GLU A 24 -13.46 -1.34 6.40
C GLU A 24 -12.48 -0.24 6.80
N GLN A 25 -11.69 -0.55 7.80
CA GLN A 25 -10.54 0.21 8.25
C GLN A 25 -9.28 -0.35 7.58
N VAL A 26 -8.71 0.44 6.68
CA VAL A 26 -7.60 0.00 5.83
C VAL A 26 -6.34 0.78 6.15
N ALA A 27 -5.21 0.07 6.26
CA ALA A 27 -3.91 0.69 6.33
C ALA A 27 -3.01 0.28 5.15
N VAL A 28 -2.14 1.21 4.69
CA VAL A 28 -1.17 0.94 3.61
C VAL A 28 0.23 1.33 4.10
N PHE A 29 1.10 0.36 4.25
CA PHE A 29 2.50 0.54 4.62
C PHE A 29 3.36 0.65 3.37
N GLY A 30 4.11 1.74 3.27
CA GLY A 30 4.92 2.09 2.09
C GLY A 30 4.13 2.90 1.07
N GLN A 31 4.59 4.14 0.85
CA GLN A 31 4.00 5.10 -0.09
C GLN A 31 5.00 5.45 -1.21
N GLY A 32 5.71 4.43 -1.71
CA GLY A 32 6.35 4.51 -3.02
C GLY A 32 5.29 4.60 -4.14
N VAL A 33 5.70 4.63 -5.39
CA VAL A 33 4.78 4.77 -6.53
C VAL A 33 3.61 3.78 -6.50
N VAL A 34 3.87 2.50 -6.19
CA VAL A 34 2.83 1.47 -6.13
C VAL A 34 1.90 1.69 -4.94
N GLY A 35 2.45 2.05 -3.77
CA GLY A 35 1.66 2.38 -2.57
C GLY A 35 0.74 3.58 -2.81
N LEU A 36 1.24 4.65 -3.43
CA LEU A 36 0.44 5.83 -3.79
C LEU A 36 -0.67 5.53 -4.80
N LEU A 37 -0.41 4.65 -5.79
CA LEU A 37 -1.43 4.19 -6.72
C LEU A 37 -2.49 3.34 -6.01
N THR A 38 -2.07 2.43 -5.13
CA THR A 38 -2.97 1.62 -4.30
C THR A 38 -3.83 2.51 -3.41
N THR A 39 -3.24 3.49 -2.72
CA THR A 39 -3.94 4.50 -1.91
C THR A 39 -4.95 5.28 -2.76
N SER A 40 -4.56 5.72 -3.97
CA SER A 40 -5.46 6.44 -4.88
C SER A 40 -6.68 5.61 -5.31
N LEU A 41 -6.53 4.31 -5.47
CA LEU A 41 -7.65 3.41 -5.79
C LEU A 41 -8.54 3.17 -4.56
N LEU A 42 -7.94 2.95 -3.39
CA LEU A 42 -8.65 2.74 -2.13
C LEU A 42 -9.44 3.99 -1.71
N ALA A 43 -8.90 5.18 -1.96
CA ALA A 43 -9.59 6.45 -1.67
C ALA A 43 -10.89 6.66 -2.47
N GLN A 44 -11.10 5.91 -3.55
CA GLN A 44 -12.36 5.91 -4.32
C GLN A 44 -13.41 4.95 -3.75
N MET A 45 -13.08 4.20 -2.71
CA MET A 45 -13.98 3.27 -2.03
C MET A 45 -14.54 3.89 -0.75
N PRO A 46 -15.77 3.58 -0.38
CA PRO A 46 -16.39 4.07 0.85
C PRO A 46 -15.84 3.31 2.08
N LEU A 47 -14.56 3.50 2.37
CA LEU A 47 -13.88 2.94 3.53
C LEU A 47 -14.21 3.75 4.79
N ALA A 48 -14.25 3.10 5.95
CA ALA A 48 -14.39 3.79 7.24
C ALA A 48 -13.13 4.62 7.53
N SER A 49 -11.96 4.06 7.27
CA SER A 49 -10.68 4.75 7.42
C SER A 49 -9.67 4.26 6.38
N LEU A 50 -8.83 5.18 5.89
CA LEU A 50 -7.68 4.89 5.05
C LEU A 50 -6.47 5.61 5.65
N VAL A 51 -5.61 4.86 6.32
CA VAL A 51 -4.40 5.38 6.97
C VAL A 51 -3.17 4.83 6.26
N THR A 52 -2.15 5.64 6.13
CA THR A 52 -0.92 5.23 5.45
C THR A 52 0.31 5.44 6.33
N VAL A 53 1.36 4.68 6.07
CA VAL A 53 2.63 4.77 6.80
C VAL A 53 3.78 4.81 5.80
N ASP A 54 4.64 5.84 5.90
CA ASP A 54 5.89 5.91 5.13
C ASP A 54 6.94 6.72 5.90
N ALA A 55 8.22 6.34 5.74
CA ALA A 55 9.33 7.01 6.39
C ALA A 55 9.55 8.44 5.86
N TYR A 56 9.28 8.66 4.58
CA TYR A 56 9.64 9.91 3.90
C TYR A 56 8.51 10.95 3.91
N PRO A 57 8.79 12.19 4.36
CA PRO A 57 7.77 13.26 4.42
C PRO A 57 7.09 13.52 3.08
N LEU A 58 7.85 13.61 1.98
CA LEU A 58 7.32 13.83 0.64
C LEU A 58 6.26 12.78 0.26
N ARG A 59 6.52 11.50 0.56
CA ARG A 59 5.59 10.41 0.23
C ARG A 59 4.34 10.47 1.10
N ARG A 60 4.46 10.85 2.37
CA ARG A 60 3.31 11.08 3.26
C ARG A 60 2.42 12.22 2.78
N GLU A 61 3.03 13.32 2.34
CA GLU A 61 2.30 14.45 1.74
C GLU A 61 1.53 14.02 0.49
N TRP A 62 2.19 13.31 -0.42
CA TRP A 62 1.52 12.76 -1.59
C TRP A 62 0.39 11.80 -1.22
N SER A 63 0.57 10.98 -0.22
CA SER A 63 -0.45 10.05 0.26
C SER A 63 -1.73 10.77 0.69
N GLN A 64 -1.61 11.84 1.47
CA GLN A 64 -2.76 12.66 1.86
C GLN A 64 -3.42 13.35 0.65
N ARG A 65 -2.64 13.89 -0.27
CA ARG A 65 -3.14 14.46 -1.53
C ARG A 65 -3.87 13.42 -2.40
N ARG A 66 -3.53 12.13 -2.23
CA ARG A 66 -4.16 11.00 -2.92
C ARG A 66 -5.34 10.40 -2.17
N GLY A 67 -5.78 11.04 -1.09
CA GLY A 67 -7.01 10.72 -0.39
C GLY A 67 -6.85 9.85 0.85
N ALA A 68 -5.63 9.64 1.35
CA ALA A 68 -5.46 9.06 2.68
C ALA A 68 -6.00 10.03 3.75
N HIS A 69 -6.76 9.49 4.71
CA HIS A 69 -7.30 10.27 5.82
C HIS A 69 -6.19 10.73 6.78
N ALA A 70 -5.15 9.92 6.92
CA ALA A 70 -3.93 10.27 7.65
C ALA A 70 -2.72 9.55 7.06
N SER A 71 -1.52 10.13 7.27
CA SER A 71 -0.26 9.50 6.87
C SER A 71 0.79 9.71 7.95
N LEU A 72 1.35 8.62 8.48
CA LEU A 72 2.19 8.60 9.67
C LEU A 72 3.62 8.15 9.37
N ALA A 73 4.56 8.62 10.19
CA ALA A 73 5.96 8.19 10.12
C ALA A 73 6.17 6.96 11.01
N PRO A 74 6.79 5.86 10.53
CA PRO A 74 6.91 4.60 11.27
C PRO A 74 7.86 4.68 12.48
N MET A 75 8.78 5.64 12.49
CA MET A 75 9.83 5.75 13.52
C MET A 75 9.41 6.55 14.76
N ARG A 76 8.17 7.02 14.83
CA ARG A 76 7.67 7.71 16.02
C ARG A 76 7.36 6.70 17.14
N PRO A 77 7.74 6.97 18.41
CA PRO A 77 7.49 6.04 19.51
C PRO A 77 6.01 5.72 19.73
N ASP A 78 5.15 6.67 19.40
CA ASP A 78 3.69 6.63 19.57
C ASP A 78 2.92 6.16 18.34
N VAL A 79 3.60 5.87 17.22
CA VAL A 79 2.95 5.56 15.92
C VAL A 79 1.96 4.38 16.02
N ALA A 80 2.31 3.35 16.78
CA ALA A 80 1.42 2.20 16.94
C ALA A 80 0.16 2.55 17.74
N ALA A 81 0.27 3.42 18.75
CA ALA A 81 -0.87 3.92 19.52
C ALA A 81 -1.74 4.83 18.65
N GLU A 82 -1.15 5.79 17.95
CA GLU A 82 -1.87 6.69 17.03
C GLU A 82 -2.57 5.92 15.91
N LEU A 83 -1.92 4.90 15.32
CA LEU A 83 -2.53 4.05 14.31
C LEU A 83 -3.75 3.30 14.86
N ARG A 84 -3.65 2.74 16.08
CA ARG A 84 -4.80 2.08 16.72
C ARG A 84 -5.95 3.05 16.95
N GLU A 85 -5.68 4.23 17.49
CA GLU A 85 -6.67 5.28 17.72
C GLU A 85 -7.39 5.63 16.42
N ARG A 86 -6.66 5.96 15.35
CA ARG A 86 -7.24 6.30 14.04
C ARG A 86 -8.02 5.18 13.37
N LEU A 87 -7.64 3.94 13.64
CA LEU A 87 -8.36 2.75 13.16
C LEU A 87 -9.55 2.38 14.06
N GLN A 88 -9.70 3.02 15.24
CA GLN A 88 -10.81 2.82 16.18
C GLN A 88 -11.82 3.97 16.21
N GLU A 89 -11.43 5.17 15.80
CA GLU A 89 -12.19 6.44 15.94
C GLU A 89 -13.62 6.44 15.39
N ARG A 90 -14.03 5.42 14.64
CA ARG A 90 -15.38 5.33 14.04
C ARG A 90 -16.26 4.22 14.59
N GLN A 91 -15.87 3.60 15.69
CA GLN A 91 -16.77 2.71 16.44
C GLN A 91 -17.64 3.59 17.36
N GLY A 92 -18.91 3.78 17.00
CA GLY A 92 -19.85 4.54 17.81
C GLY A 92 -19.89 4.01 19.25
N GLU A 93 -20.16 4.90 20.21
CA GLU A 93 -20.18 4.63 21.65
C GLU A 93 -21.09 3.47 22.07
N ASP A 94 -22.06 3.10 21.23
CA ASP A 94 -23.06 2.04 21.47
C ASP A 94 -22.63 0.64 20.96
N GLN A 95 -21.43 0.48 20.38
CA GLN A 95 -20.98 -0.85 19.97
C GLN A 95 -20.18 -1.53 21.09
N PRO A 96 -20.50 -2.80 21.43
CA PRO A 96 -19.69 -3.53 22.40
C PRO A 96 -18.24 -3.50 21.99
N GLN A 97 -17.35 -3.12 22.91
CA GLN A 97 -15.90 -3.09 22.67
C GLN A 97 -15.50 -4.42 22.02
N ARG A 98 -15.15 -4.39 20.76
CA ARG A 98 -14.59 -5.57 20.09
C ARG A 98 -13.26 -5.85 20.79
N PRO A 99 -13.06 -7.02 21.41
CA PRO A 99 -11.86 -7.33 22.18
C PRO A 99 -10.57 -7.28 21.35
N PHE A 100 -10.69 -7.10 20.04
CA PHE A 100 -9.59 -7.06 19.09
C PHE A 100 -9.84 -5.98 18.01
N ALA A 101 -10.11 -4.75 18.43
CA ALA A 101 -10.20 -3.60 17.51
C ALA A 101 -8.87 -3.35 16.79
N GLY A 102 -8.94 -2.95 15.53
CA GLY A 102 -7.77 -2.69 14.68
C GLY A 102 -8.14 -2.65 13.20
N ALA A 103 -7.15 -2.69 12.33
CA ALA A 103 -7.36 -2.72 10.90
C ALA A 103 -8.07 -4.01 10.43
N ASP A 104 -9.00 -3.89 9.50
CA ASP A 104 -9.62 -5.01 8.82
C ASP A 104 -8.71 -5.53 7.69
N LEU A 105 -7.99 -4.62 7.02
CA LEU A 105 -7.09 -4.92 5.92
C LEU A 105 -5.84 -4.04 5.98
N VAL A 106 -4.68 -4.68 5.85
CA VAL A 106 -3.40 -3.98 5.68
C VAL A 106 -2.77 -4.39 4.37
N TYR A 107 -2.28 -3.42 3.61
CA TYR A 107 -1.39 -3.62 2.47
C TYR A 107 0.04 -3.35 2.91
N GLU A 108 0.89 -4.36 2.90
CA GLU A 108 2.32 -4.22 3.19
C GLU A 108 3.09 -4.08 1.87
N LEU A 109 3.51 -2.86 1.55
CA LEU A 109 4.14 -2.45 0.29
C LEU A 109 5.47 -1.71 0.53
N SER A 110 6.01 -1.78 1.74
CA SER A 110 7.20 -1.01 2.14
C SER A 110 8.53 -1.64 1.73
N GLY A 111 8.56 -2.96 1.50
CA GLY A 111 9.79 -3.72 1.31
C GLY A 111 10.63 -3.86 2.58
N ASN A 112 10.09 -3.47 3.74
CA ASN A 112 10.74 -3.59 5.03
C ASN A 112 10.06 -4.68 5.88
N PRO A 113 10.75 -5.79 6.21
CA PRO A 113 10.17 -6.87 7.02
C PRO A 113 9.65 -6.44 8.38
N ALA A 114 10.23 -5.39 9.00
CA ALA A 114 9.74 -4.87 10.29
C ALA A 114 8.36 -4.24 10.17
N ALA A 115 7.98 -3.73 9.00
CA ALA A 115 6.64 -3.20 8.78
C ALA A 115 5.57 -4.30 8.79
N LEU A 116 5.92 -5.52 8.41
CA LEU A 116 5.00 -6.66 8.47
C LEU A 116 4.68 -7.06 9.92
N ASP A 117 5.67 -7.04 10.82
CA ASP A 117 5.44 -7.31 12.24
C ASP A 117 4.57 -6.22 12.87
N MET A 118 4.83 -4.95 12.56
CA MET A 118 3.95 -3.83 12.96
C MET A 118 2.53 -4.00 12.42
N ALA A 119 2.38 -4.44 11.17
CA ALA A 119 1.06 -4.70 10.58
C ALA A 119 0.29 -5.75 11.38
N ILE A 120 0.93 -6.85 11.80
CA ILE A 120 0.31 -7.89 12.64
C ILE A 120 -0.21 -7.29 13.96
N GLU A 121 0.56 -6.42 14.60
CA GLU A 121 0.16 -5.77 15.86
C GLU A 121 -1.01 -4.78 15.72
N LEU A 122 -1.28 -4.30 14.51
CA LEU A 122 -2.36 -3.36 14.24
C LEU A 122 -3.67 -4.04 13.79
N MET A 123 -3.62 -5.31 13.43
CA MET A 123 -4.80 -6.02 12.90
C MET A 123 -5.91 -6.18 13.93
N GLY A 124 -7.14 -6.06 13.46
CA GLY A 124 -8.34 -6.53 14.15
C GLY A 124 -8.51 -8.05 14.07
N PHE A 125 -9.58 -8.56 14.69
CA PHE A 125 -9.92 -9.98 14.64
C PHE A 125 -10.31 -10.42 13.24
N ASN A 126 -9.76 -11.55 12.80
CA ASN A 126 -9.95 -12.13 11.46
C ASN A 126 -9.58 -11.16 10.31
N GLY A 127 -8.72 -10.20 10.61
CA GLY A 127 -8.22 -9.26 9.60
C GLY A 127 -7.20 -9.91 8.68
N ARG A 128 -6.93 -9.27 7.54
CA ARG A 128 -6.05 -9.79 6.52
C ARG A 128 -4.94 -8.80 6.15
N ILE A 129 -3.72 -9.33 6.02
CA ILE A 129 -2.55 -8.57 5.58
C ILE A 129 -2.19 -9.05 4.18
N LEU A 130 -2.29 -8.16 3.20
CA LEU A 130 -1.82 -8.43 1.85
C LEU A 130 -0.36 -8.00 1.73
N ILE A 131 0.51 -8.97 1.48
CA ILE A 131 1.94 -8.76 1.27
C ILE A 131 2.18 -8.59 -0.23
N GLY A 132 2.41 -7.34 -0.65
CA GLY A 132 2.80 -6.98 -2.01
C GLY A 132 4.29 -6.67 -2.14
N SER A 133 4.99 -6.60 -1.01
CA SER A 133 6.44 -6.38 -0.97
C SER A 133 7.23 -7.59 -1.47
N TRP A 134 8.25 -7.32 -2.25
CA TRP A 134 9.30 -8.30 -2.53
C TRP A 134 10.50 -8.03 -1.60
N TYR A 135 10.68 -8.90 -0.63
CA TYR A 135 11.75 -8.73 0.37
C TYR A 135 13.14 -9.17 -0.13
N GLY A 136 13.23 -9.85 -1.28
CA GLY A 136 14.49 -10.39 -1.78
C GLY A 136 15.08 -11.41 -0.82
N SER A 137 16.31 -11.19 -0.36
CA SER A 137 17.00 -12.05 0.61
C SER A 137 16.71 -11.69 2.08
N LYS A 138 15.94 -10.63 2.35
CA LYS A 138 15.63 -10.21 3.71
C LYS A 138 14.70 -11.20 4.39
N ARG A 139 14.99 -11.53 5.66
CA ARG A 139 14.14 -12.38 6.49
C ARG A 139 13.25 -11.51 7.36
N ALA A 140 12.01 -11.94 7.58
CA ALA A 140 11.08 -11.34 8.53
C ALA A 140 11.12 -12.10 9.86
N ASN A 141 11.30 -11.37 10.97
CA ASN A 141 11.12 -11.89 12.31
C ASN A 141 9.72 -11.48 12.79
N LEU A 142 8.80 -12.44 12.89
CA LEU A 142 7.39 -12.19 13.15
C LEU A 142 6.95 -12.85 14.46
N ASN A 143 6.18 -12.13 15.26
CA ASN A 143 5.52 -12.67 16.45
C ASN A 143 4.23 -13.41 16.07
N LEU A 144 4.34 -14.67 15.66
CA LEU A 144 3.19 -15.49 15.28
C LEU A 144 2.49 -16.17 16.46
N GLY A 145 3.13 -16.24 17.65
CA GLY A 145 2.55 -16.84 18.85
C GLY A 145 1.62 -15.93 19.63
N GLY A 146 1.65 -14.63 19.32
CA GLY A 146 0.88 -13.59 20.02
C GLY A 146 -0.47 -13.30 19.36
N LYS A 147 -0.62 -12.04 18.95
CA LYS A 147 -1.85 -11.49 18.35
C LYS A 147 -2.24 -12.21 17.07
N PHE A 148 -1.25 -12.55 16.22
CA PHE A 148 -1.48 -13.27 14.98
C PHE A 148 -2.35 -14.51 15.19
N HIS A 149 -1.92 -15.40 16.10
CA HIS A 149 -2.66 -16.65 16.37
C HIS A 149 -4.02 -16.39 17.00
N ARG A 150 -4.06 -15.56 18.06
CA ARG A 150 -5.30 -15.33 18.83
C ARG A 150 -6.36 -14.56 18.05
N SER A 151 -5.97 -13.72 17.11
CA SER A 151 -6.90 -12.92 16.30
C SER A 151 -7.18 -13.54 14.94
N GLN A 152 -6.71 -14.76 14.66
CA GLN A 152 -6.94 -15.48 13.37
C GLN A 152 -6.56 -14.63 12.14
N ILE A 153 -5.44 -13.91 12.23
CA ILE A 153 -4.98 -13.01 11.16
C ILE A 153 -4.55 -13.83 9.93
N GLN A 154 -4.89 -13.36 8.76
CA GLN A 154 -4.52 -13.98 7.49
C GLN A 154 -3.36 -13.23 6.83
N LEU A 155 -2.33 -13.93 6.38
CA LEU A 155 -1.27 -13.39 5.52
C LEU A 155 -1.52 -13.84 4.09
N ILE A 156 -1.68 -12.89 3.18
CA ILE A 156 -2.00 -13.14 1.76
C ILE A 156 -0.84 -12.63 0.92
N SER A 157 -0.18 -13.51 0.18
CA SER A 157 0.80 -13.09 -0.83
C SER A 157 0.08 -12.64 -2.10
N SER A 158 0.47 -11.49 -2.64
CA SER A 158 -0.03 -11.00 -3.93
C SER A 158 1.12 -10.78 -4.90
N GLN A 159 0.97 -11.35 -6.10
CA GLN A 159 1.99 -11.30 -7.14
C GLN A 159 1.33 -11.08 -8.52
N VAL A 160 1.69 -9.97 -9.17
CA VAL A 160 1.02 -9.48 -10.39
C VAL A 160 1.14 -10.40 -11.62
N SER A 161 2.18 -11.26 -11.69
CA SER A 161 2.38 -12.14 -12.84
C SER A 161 1.29 -13.19 -13.03
N HIS A 162 0.52 -13.48 -11.96
CA HIS A 162 -0.54 -14.47 -11.97
C HIS A 162 -1.85 -13.88 -11.46
N LEU A 163 -2.97 -14.41 -11.93
CA LEU A 163 -4.27 -14.20 -11.32
C LEU A 163 -4.50 -15.30 -10.27
N ALA A 164 -4.90 -14.92 -9.07
CA ALA A 164 -5.26 -15.89 -8.05
C ALA A 164 -6.36 -16.85 -8.57
N PRO A 165 -6.34 -18.14 -8.20
CA PRO A 165 -7.29 -19.13 -8.71
C PRO A 165 -8.77 -18.72 -8.57
N ARG A 166 -9.13 -18.01 -7.52
CA ARG A 166 -10.49 -17.49 -7.28
C ARG A 166 -11.00 -16.52 -8.35
N TRP A 167 -10.09 -15.95 -9.16
CA TRP A 167 -10.45 -15.03 -10.24
C TRP A 167 -10.56 -15.71 -11.59
N GLN A 168 -10.09 -16.96 -11.73
CA GLN A 168 -10.16 -17.70 -12.98
C GLN A 168 -11.62 -17.87 -13.43
N GLY A 169 -11.83 -17.83 -14.74
CA GLY A 169 -13.16 -17.89 -15.33
C GLY A 169 -13.85 -16.51 -15.45
N ARG A 170 -13.65 -15.59 -14.50
CA ARG A 170 -14.23 -14.23 -14.56
C ARG A 170 -13.24 -13.17 -15.06
N TRP A 171 -11.97 -13.36 -14.78
CA TRP A 171 -10.90 -12.40 -15.09
C TRP A 171 -9.83 -13.04 -15.97
N SER A 172 -9.24 -12.21 -16.83
CA SER A 172 -8.04 -12.51 -17.59
C SER A 172 -7.01 -11.39 -17.36
N LYS A 173 -5.74 -11.65 -17.66
CA LYS A 173 -4.70 -10.60 -17.64
C LYS A 173 -5.07 -9.44 -18.57
N LYS A 174 -5.67 -9.73 -19.73
CA LYS A 174 -6.14 -8.70 -20.68
C LYS A 174 -7.19 -7.80 -20.05
N ARG A 175 -8.19 -8.37 -19.34
CA ARG A 175 -9.23 -7.59 -18.63
C ARG A 175 -8.61 -6.76 -17.50
N ARG A 176 -7.71 -7.32 -16.71
CA ARG A 176 -7.02 -6.56 -15.64
C ARG A 176 -6.22 -5.40 -16.21
N MET A 177 -5.50 -5.62 -17.32
CA MET A 177 -4.74 -4.57 -18.01
C MET A 177 -5.65 -3.46 -18.55
N ALA A 178 -6.82 -3.79 -19.10
CA ALA A 178 -7.81 -2.79 -19.53
C ALA A 178 -8.27 -1.93 -18.35
N VAL A 179 -8.58 -2.56 -17.21
CA VAL A 179 -8.93 -1.82 -15.97
C VAL A 179 -7.77 -0.94 -15.52
N ALA A 180 -6.53 -1.41 -15.59
CA ALA A 180 -5.36 -0.58 -15.23
C ALA A 180 -5.26 0.68 -16.12
N TRP A 181 -5.54 0.59 -17.41
CA TRP A 181 -5.62 1.73 -18.29
C TRP A 181 -6.73 2.72 -17.91
N GLU A 182 -7.92 2.23 -17.61
CA GLU A 182 -9.03 3.06 -17.13
C GLU A 182 -8.68 3.79 -15.82
N MET A 183 -8.04 3.08 -14.88
CA MET A 183 -7.63 3.67 -13.61
C MET A 183 -6.51 4.71 -13.80
N LEU A 184 -5.59 4.52 -14.74
CA LEU A 184 -4.61 5.56 -15.07
C LEU A 184 -5.27 6.87 -15.52
N ALA A 185 -6.31 6.77 -16.35
CA ALA A 185 -7.05 7.96 -16.80
C ALA A 185 -7.75 8.69 -15.64
N LYS A 186 -8.26 7.96 -14.64
CA LYS A 186 -8.94 8.52 -13.47
C LYS A 186 -7.94 9.09 -12.46
N VAL A 187 -6.88 8.35 -12.14
CA VAL A 187 -5.91 8.69 -11.08
C VAL A 187 -4.94 9.78 -11.53
N GLN A 188 -4.63 9.86 -12.83
CA GLN A 188 -3.68 10.82 -13.42
C GLN A 188 -2.34 10.88 -12.66
N PRO A 189 -1.57 9.77 -12.64
CA PRO A 189 -0.39 9.64 -11.78
C PRO A 189 0.83 10.43 -12.27
N GLN A 190 0.78 11.11 -13.41
CA GLN A 190 1.91 11.89 -13.95
C GLN A 190 2.42 12.96 -12.98
N GLN A 191 1.59 13.40 -12.03
CA GLN A 191 1.97 14.34 -10.97
C GLN A 191 2.98 13.73 -9.97
N LEU A 192 3.07 12.40 -9.92
CA LEU A 192 4.02 11.68 -9.06
C LEU A 192 5.45 11.66 -9.65
N ILE A 193 5.64 12.13 -10.89
CA ILE A 193 6.97 12.22 -11.49
C ILE A 193 7.70 13.38 -10.84
N THR A 194 8.65 13.04 -9.97
CA THR A 194 9.50 14.02 -9.27
C THR A 194 10.76 14.37 -10.05
N HIS A 195 11.28 13.44 -10.83
CA HIS A 195 12.54 13.64 -11.56
C HIS A 195 12.45 13.08 -12.98
N ARG A 196 13.11 13.78 -13.90
CA ARG A 196 13.27 13.37 -15.30
C ARG A 196 14.74 13.44 -15.65
N PHE A 197 15.28 12.37 -16.20
CA PHE A 197 16.66 12.28 -16.65
C PHE A 197 16.70 11.85 -18.12
N PRO A 198 17.60 12.44 -18.95
CA PRO A 198 17.99 11.80 -20.20
C PRO A 198 18.54 10.39 -19.93
N LEU A 199 18.33 9.44 -20.84
CA LEU A 199 18.87 8.08 -20.65
C LEU A 199 20.38 8.06 -20.42
N ALA A 200 21.12 8.97 -21.07
CA ALA A 200 22.56 9.12 -20.89
C ALA A 200 22.98 9.43 -19.43
N GLN A 201 22.05 9.91 -18.60
CA GLN A 201 22.27 10.21 -17.18
C GLN A 201 21.68 9.12 -16.25
N ALA A 202 21.48 7.91 -16.74
CA ALA A 202 20.89 6.83 -15.94
C ALA A 202 21.63 6.57 -14.63
N ALA A 203 22.98 6.62 -14.63
CA ALA A 203 23.78 6.45 -13.42
C ALA A 203 23.40 7.47 -12.32
N GLN A 204 23.22 8.74 -12.68
CA GLN A 204 22.81 9.79 -11.74
C GLN A 204 21.41 9.56 -11.20
N ALA A 205 20.48 9.05 -12.03
CA ALA A 205 19.14 8.73 -11.62
C ALA A 205 19.12 7.59 -10.58
N TYR A 206 19.93 6.55 -10.77
CA TYR A 206 20.07 5.47 -9.79
C TYR A 206 20.76 5.94 -8.50
N GLU A 207 21.78 6.76 -8.61
CA GLU A 207 22.44 7.38 -7.45
C GLU A 207 21.48 8.24 -6.62
N LEU A 208 20.61 9.02 -7.27
CA LEU A 208 19.58 9.79 -6.59
C LEU A 208 18.63 8.89 -5.79
N ILE A 209 18.16 7.79 -6.39
CA ILE A 209 17.23 6.87 -5.74
C ILE A 209 17.87 6.14 -4.55
N ASP A 210 19.17 5.82 -4.66
CA ASP A 210 19.91 5.10 -3.63
C ASP A 210 20.31 6.01 -2.46
N LEU A 211 20.84 7.19 -2.75
CA LEU A 211 21.39 8.10 -1.74
C LEU A 211 20.41 9.13 -1.19
N ARG A 212 19.35 9.47 -1.94
CA ARG A 212 18.36 10.48 -1.54
C ARG A 212 16.92 10.04 -1.83
N PRO A 213 16.51 8.83 -1.39
CA PRO A 213 15.19 8.27 -1.67
C PRO A 213 14.04 9.13 -1.12
N GLU A 214 14.29 9.99 -0.13
CA GLU A 214 13.33 10.91 0.47
C GLU A 214 12.88 12.01 -0.51
N THR A 215 13.66 12.29 -1.55
CA THR A 215 13.34 13.32 -2.56
C THR A 215 12.57 12.77 -3.75
N ALA A 216 12.46 11.44 -3.87
CA ALA A 216 11.94 10.79 -5.06
C ALA A 216 10.67 9.96 -4.79
N VAL A 217 9.69 10.14 -5.67
CA VAL A 217 8.51 9.27 -5.78
C VAL A 217 8.59 8.44 -7.06
N GLN A 218 8.58 9.11 -8.22
CA GLN A 218 8.78 8.47 -9.52
C GLN A 218 9.85 9.19 -10.31
N VAL A 219 10.83 8.45 -10.74
CA VAL A 219 11.88 8.89 -11.68
C VAL A 219 11.56 8.30 -13.04
N VAL A 220 11.71 9.09 -14.09
CA VAL A 220 11.52 8.64 -15.48
C VAL A 220 12.68 9.05 -16.35
N PHE A 221 12.98 8.26 -17.37
CA PHE A 221 13.93 8.61 -18.40
C PHE A 221 13.21 9.25 -19.60
N SER A 222 13.82 10.28 -20.17
CA SER A 222 13.47 10.80 -21.50
C SER A 222 14.42 10.20 -22.53
N TYR A 223 13.86 9.89 -23.67
CA TYR A 223 14.60 9.48 -24.87
C TYR A 223 14.45 10.63 -25.86
N ASP A 224 15.48 11.49 -25.92
CA ASP A 224 15.51 12.53 -26.94
C ASP A 224 15.79 11.85 -28.28
N ALA A 225 14.95 12.19 -29.26
CA ALA A 225 15.06 11.71 -30.64
C ALA A 225 16.20 12.45 -31.36
#